data_f2331f12ba22b0677177fa8fbfdbb4fa
#
_entry.id   f2331f12ba22b0677177fa8fbfdbb4fa
#
_cell.length_a   1.000
_cell.length_b   1.000
_cell.length_c   1.000
_cell.angle_alpha   90.00
_cell.angle_beta   90.00
_cell.angle_gamma   90.00
#
_symmetry.space_group_name_H-M   'P 1'
#
loop_
_entity.id
_entity.type
_entity.pdbx_description
1 polymer ?
#
loop_
_entity_poly.entity_id
_entity_poly.type
_entity_poly.pdbx_seq_one_letter_code
_entity_poly.pdbx_strand_id
1 'polypeptide(L)'
;RLIHFLNGLKQVHKISIDIPSGLFASDIHPENAAVYKADDTLSFQFWKRTFLHPETGMYAGNVHILDIKLNQDYIASATTDFYVNEFDIVSEFFKKREDFTHKGRFGKSAIVAGSYGKMGAAVLSVAAAMRTGSGLVYSISADSGYHIMQTSNPEAMFIKGGVDFVTNIEVSEDFTTAVGPGLGV
;
A
#
# COMPACT_ATOMS: atom_id res chain seq x y z
N ARG A 1 1.49 33.12 14.97
CA ARG A 1 2.30 33.45 16.17
C ARG A 1 2.13 32.38 17.28
N LEU A 2 0.89 32.02 17.68
CA LEU A 2 0.63 31.01 18.70
C LEU A 2 1.19 29.64 18.32
N ILE A 3 0.93 29.14 17.10
CA ILE A 3 1.40 27.84 16.62
C ILE A 3 2.93 27.75 16.67
N HIS A 4 3.64 28.80 16.27
CA HIS A 4 5.13 28.82 16.36
C HIS A 4 5.62 28.74 17.80
N PHE A 5 4.94 29.43 18.72
CA PHE A 5 5.25 29.35 20.14
C PHE A 5 5.04 27.93 20.68
N LEU A 6 3.88 27.32 20.39
CA LEU A 6 3.57 25.96 20.82
C LEU A 6 4.53 24.93 20.23
N ASN A 7 4.89 25.06 18.97
CA ASN A 7 5.86 24.18 18.32
C ASN A 7 7.28 24.33 18.92
N GLY A 8 7.60 25.49 19.46
CA GLY A 8 8.89 25.76 20.13
C GLY A 8 9.02 25.19 21.54
N LEU A 9 7.91 24.76 22.16
CA LEU A 9 7.94 24.16 23.49
C LEU A 9 8.72 22.83 23.47
N LYS A 10 9.65 22.69 24.40
CA LYS A 10 10.46 21.48 24.60
C LYS A 10 10.01 20.77 25.88
N GLN A 11 10.24 19.45 25.92
CA GLN A 11 9.92 18.61 27.10
C GLN A 11 8.42 18.61 27.49
N VAL A 12 7.55 18.87 26.51
CA VAL A 12 6.09 18.74 26.65
C VAL A 12 5.57 17.77 25.61
N HIS A 13 4.64 16.94 25.99
CA HIS A 13 3.94 16.05 25.06
C HIS A 13 2.79 16.84 24.43
N LYS A 14 2.77 16.93 23.12
CA LYS A 14 1.85 17.74 22.34
C LYS A 14 0.75 16.88 21.74
N ILE A 15 -0.47 17.11 22.14
CA ILE A 15 -1.64 16.38 21.65
C ILE A 15 -2.50 17.32 20.80
N SER A 16 -2.95 16.83 19.66
CA SER A 16 -3.96 17.46 18.83
C SER A 16 -5.30 16.73 18.98
N ILE A 17 -6.38 17.49 18.94
CA ILE A 17 -7.74 16.96 18.91
C ILE A 17 -8.28 17.10 17.49
N ASP A 18 -8.75 16.02 16.92
CA ASP A 18 -9.27 15.80 15.59
C ASP A 18 -8.23 16.03 14.48
N ILE A 19 -7.78 17.26 14.27
CA ILE A 19 -6.76 17.61 13.27
C ILE A 19 -5.82 18.67 13.86
N PRO A 20 -4.50 18.58 13.68
CA PRO A 20 -3.58 19.63 14.07
C PRO A 20 -3.95 21.00 13.51
N SER A 21 -4.01 22.01 14.37
CA SER A 21 -4.37 23.38 13.95
C SER A 21 -3.49 23.88 12.81
N GLY A 22 -4.12 24.36 11.75
CA GLY A 22 -3.47 24.81 10.52
C GLY A 22 -3.31 23.74 9.45
N LEU A 23 -3.63 22.49 9.74
CA LEU A 23 -3.62 21.39 8.76
C LEU A 23 -5.01 21.26 8.12
N PHE A 24 -5.08 21.11 6.79
CA PHE A 24 -6.34 20.83 6.08
C PHE A 24 -6.64 19.33 6.10
N ALA A 25 -7.91 18.97 6.12
CA ALA A 25 -8.34 17.56 6.20
C ALA A 25 -8.04 16.77 4.91
N SER A 26 -8.22 17.39 3.76
CA SER A 26 -8.21 16.74 2.46
C SER A 26 -7.42 17.47 1.38
N ASP A 27 -7.14 18.76 1.58
CA ASP A 27 -6.52 19.62 0.57
C ASP A 27 -5.00 19.69 0.74
N ILE A 28 -4.34 20.15 -0.33
CA ILE A 28 -2.91 20.46 -0.30
C ILE A 28 -2.68 21.61 0.66
N HIS A 29 -1.73 21.41 1.55
CA HIS A 29 -1.34 22.43 2.51
C HIS A 29 -0.54 23.53 1.81
N PRO A 30 -0.88 24.85 2.03
CA PRO A 30 -0.09 25.92 1.46
C PRO A 30 1.35 25.88 1.98
N GLU A 31 2.30 26.06 1.08
CA GLU A 31 3.70 26.25 1.46
C GLU A 31 3.80 27.35 2.50
N ASN A 32 4.44 27.34 3.51
CA ASN A 32 4.58 28.38 4.56
C ASN A 32 3.38 28.56 5.52
N ALA A 33 2.32 27.76 5.46
CA ALA A 33 1.32 27.83 6.49
C ALA A 33 1.87 27.32 7.85
N ALA A 34 1.48 27.99 8.92
CA ALA A 34 1.85 27.56 10.25
C ALA A 34 0.98 26.39 10.70
N VAL A 35 1.56 25.20 10.83
CA VAL A 35 0.89 23.99 11.30
C VAL A 35 1.38 23.62 12.68
N TYR A 36 0.46 23.26 13.56
CA TYR A 36 0.78 22.70 14.86
C TYR A 36 1.35 21.30 14.68
N LYS A 37 2.52 21.03 15.27
CA LYS A 37 3.19 19.74 15.22
C LYS A 37 2.89 18.96 16.50
N ALA A 38 2.00 17.98 16.39
CA ALA A 38 1.62 17.11 17.49
C ALA A 38 2.57 15.91 17.60
N ASP A 39 2.68 15.35 18.80
CA ASP A 39 3.29 14.03 19.05
C ASP A 39 2.23 12.94 18.91
N ASP A 40 0.98 13.24 19.31
CA ASP A 40 -0.19 12.39 19.08
C ASP A 40 -1.39 13.22 18.59
N THR A 41 -2.21 12.63 17.72
CA THR A 41 -3.49 13.20 17.27
C THR A 41 -4.62 12.24 17.60
N LEU A 42 -5.59 12.71 18.39
CA LEU A 42 -6.83 12.01 18.71
C LEU A 42 -7.89 12.39 17.70
N SER A 43 -7.96 11.67 16.59
CA SER A 43 -8.85 11.99 15.47
C SER A 43 -10.20 11.31 15.57
N PHE A 44 -11.26 11.99 15.11
CA PHE A 44 -12.63 11.51 15.26
C PHE A 44 -13.07 10.64 14.08
N GLN A 45 -13.58 9.48 14.38
CA GLN A 45 -14.29 8.52 13.55
C GLN A 45 -13.50 7.95 12.36
N PHE A 46 -12.85 8.80 11.55
CA PHE A 46 -12.24 8.39 10.29
C PHE A 46 -10.82 8.92 10.14
N TRP A 47 -10.01 8.20 9.38
CA TRP A 47 -8.75 8.70 8.86
C TRP A 47 -8.99 9.93 7.98
N LYS A 48 -8.19 10.98 8.15
CA LYS A 48 -8.16 12.12 7.24
C LYS A 48 -7.02 11.89 6.25
N ARG A 49 -7.26 12.19 4.98
CA ARG A 49 -6.27 11.98 3.91
C ARG A 49 -4.92 12.62 4.24
N THR A 50 -4.95 13.80 4.84
CA THR A 50 -3.77 14.55 5.24
C THR A 50 -2.82 13.79 6.17
N PHE A 51 -3.30 12.81 6.94
CA PHE A 51 -2.45 12.00 7.82
C PHE A 51 -1.63 10.95 7.06
N LEU A 52 -2.04 10.62 5.84
CA LEU A 52 -1.47 9.54 5.02
C LEU A 52 -0.53 10.06 3.94
N HIS A 53 -0.40 11.38 3.77
CA HIS A 53 0.54 12.00 2.85
C HIS A 53 1.87 12.31 3.54
N PRO A 54 3.03 11.99 2.92
CA PRO A 54 4.35 12.25 3.51
C PRO A 54 4.58 13.71 3.91
N GLU A 55 4.08 14.65 3.12
CA GLU A 55 4.27 16.08 3.31
C GLU A 55 3.49 16.64 4.51
N THR A 56 2.39 16.00 4.86
CA THR A 56 1.44 16.51 5.86
C THR A 56 1.30 15.62 7.08
N GLY A 57 1.45 14.31 6.92
CA GLY A 57 1.34 13.33 8.00
C GLY A 57 2.35 13.56 9.13
N MET A 58 3.52 14.14 8.80
CA MET A 58 4.55 14.46 9.79
C MET A 58 4.10 15.45 10.88
N TYR A 59 3.00 16.18 10.67
CA TYR A 59 2.45 17.11 11.66
C TYR A 59 1.50 16.43 12.65
N ALA A 60 0.96 15.27 12.29
CA ALA A 60 -0.05 14.58 13.10
C ALA A 60 0.54 13.69 14.20
N GLY A 61 1.83 13.31 14.10
CA GLY A 61 2.42 12.35 15.01
C GLY A 61 1.75 10.97 14.93
N ASN A 62 1.60 10.29 16.07
CA ASN A 62 0.83 9.05 16.11
C ASN A 62 -0.68 9.36 16.05
N VAL A 63 -1.38 8.82 15.08
CA VAL A 63 -2.82 9.06 14.91
C VAL A 63 -3.63 7.95 15.57
N HIS A 64 -4.53 8.35 16.46
CA HIS A 64 -5.49 7.46 17.14
C HIS A 64 -6.90 7.82 16.69
N ILE A 65 -7.58 6.87 16.03
CA ILE A 65 -8.96 7.06 15.58
C ILE A 65 -9.90 6.73 16.73
N LEU A 66 -10.71 7.71 17.13
CA LEU A 66 -11.69 7.59 18.19
C LEU A 66 -13.09 7.45 17.60
N ASP A 67 -13.80 6.39 17.95
CA ASP A 67 -15.20 6.23 17.60
C ASP A 67 -16.06 7.19 18.45
N ILE A 68 -16.64 8.20 17.81
CA ILE A 68 -17.53 9.18 18.43
C ILE A 68 -19.01 8.82 18.28
N LYS A 69 -19.30 7.58 17.91
CA LYS A 69 -20.67 7.02 17.80
C LYS A 69 -21.55 7.74 16.80
N LEU A 70 -21.02 8.03 15.62
CA LEU A 70 -21.83 8.54 14.52
C LEU A 70 -22.88 7.51 14.07
N ASN A 71 -23.97 8.00 13.46
CA ASN A 71 -25.04 7.17 12.95
C ASN A 71 -24.51 6.21 11.86
N GLN A 72 -24.65 4.91 12.10
CA GLN A 72 -24.10 3.86 11.22
C GLN A 72 -24.86 3.79 9.88
N ASP A 73 -26.16 4.05 9.86
CA ASP A 73 -26.95 4.06 8.61
C ASP A 73 -26.50 5.21 7.70
N TYR A 74 -26.19 6.37 8.29
CA TYR A 74 -25.62 7.50 7.54
C TYR A 74 -24.25 7.15 6.97
N ILE A 75 -23.36 6.55 7.79
CA ILE A 75 -22.02 6.13 7.34
C ILE A 75 -22.13 5.15 6.17
N ALA A 76 -23.00 4.15 6.28
CA ALA A 76 -23.22 3.16 5.21
C ALA A 76 -23.76 3.75 3.92
N SER A 77 -24.53 4.85 4.01
CA SER A 77 -25.11 5.54 2.85
C SER A 77 -24.19 6.61 2.24
N ALA A 78 -23.16 7.04 2.96
CA ALA A 78 -22.23 8.06 2.50
C ALA A 78 -21.33 7.54 1.38
N THR A 79 -21.17 8.31 0.32
CA THR A 79 -20.29 7.98 -0.79
C THR A 79 -18.91 8.55 -0.56
N THR A 80 -17.87 7.78 -0.86
CA THR A 80 -16.47 8.22 -0.82
C THR A 80 -15.66 7.50 -1.90
N ASP A 81 -14.67 8.20 -2.45
CA ASP A 81 -13.70 7.61 -3.38
C ASP A 81 -12.43 7.09 -2.66
N PHE A 82 -12.35 7.23 -1.34
CA PHE A 82 -11.16 6.90 -0.57
C PHE A 82 -11.50 5.92 0.55
N TYR A 83 -10.77 4.81 0.57
CA TYR A 83 -10.94 3.74 1.55
C TYR A 83 -9.60 3.42 2.20
N VAL A 84 -9.63 3.08 3.47
CA VAL A 84 -8.47 2.53 4.18
C VAL A 84 -8.54 1.01 4.10
N ASN A 85 -7.46 0.37 3.66
CA ASN A 85 -7.37 -1.09 3.69
C ASN A 85 -7.13 -1.55 5.12
N GLU A 86 -8.17 -2.04 5.75
CA GLU A 86 -8.13 -2.66 7.06
C GLU A 86 -8.29 -4.19 6.95
N PHE A 87 -8.00 -4.89 8.03
CA PHE A 87 -8.04 -6.35 8.04
C PHE A 87 -9.41 -6.92 7.61
N ASP A 88 -10.49 -6.28 7.99
CA ASP A 88 -11.86 -6.72 7.69
C ASP A 88 -12.11 -6.74 6.17
N ILE A 89 -11.70 -5.70 5.45
CA ILE A 89 -11.79 -5.65 3.98
C ILE A 89 -10.98 -6.77 3.35
N VAL A 90 -9.75 -6.99 3.81
CA VAL A 90 -8.90 -8.05 3.27
C VAL A 90 -9.47 -9.44 3.58
N SER A 91 -10.05 -9.64 4.75
CA SER A 91 -10.61 -10.93 5.18
C SER A 91 -11.81 -11.36 4.34
N GLU A 92 -12.59 -10.43 3.78
CA GLU A 92 -13.72 -10.74 2.89
C GLU A 92 -13.28 -11.41 1.58
N PHE A 93 -12.07 -11.11 1.10
CA PHE A 93 -11.51 -11.71 -0.10
C PHE A 93 -10.80 -13.04 0.16
N PHE A 94 -10.46 -13.33 1.42
CA PHE A 94 -9.75 -14.53 1.77
C PHE A 94 -10.70 -15.72 1.85
N LYS A 95 -10.53 -16.69 0.93
CA LYS A 95 -11.29 -17.95 0.92
C LYS A 95 -10.42 -19.09 1.42
N LYS A 96 -10.89 -19.79 2.45
CA LYS A 96 -10.23 -21.01 2.93
C LYS A 96 -10.20 -22.04 1.80
N ARG A 97 -9.05 -22.67 1.60
CA ARG A 97 -8.90 -23.75 0.62
C ARG A 97 -9.58 -25.04 1.12
N GLU A 98 -10.25 -25.73 0.22
CA GLU A 98 -10.82 -27.05 0.49
C GLU A 98 -9.72 -28.11 0.39
N ASP A 99 -9.85 -29.19 1.18
CA ASP A 99 -8.80 -30.22 1.34
C ASP A 99 -8.43 -30.96 0.05
N PHE A 100 -9.38 -31.13 -0.88
CA PHE A 100 -9.17 -31.87 -2.13
C PHE A 100 -9.13 -30.96 -3.37
N THR A 101 -8.47 -29.82 -3.27
CA THR A 101 -8.29 -28.88 -4.38
C THR A 101 -6.83 -28.88 -4.87
N HIS A 102 -6.64 -28.54 -6.14
CA HIS A 102 -5.31 -28.35 -6.73
C HIS A 102 -5.04 -26.87 -7.02
N LYS A 103 -3.76 -26.50 -7.07
CA LYS A 103 -3.32 -25.10 -7.24
C LYS A 103 -3.93 -24.36 -8.44
N GLY A 104 -4.24 -25.04 -9.52
CA GLY A 104 -4.83 -24.44 -10.72
C GLY A 104 -6.24 -23.84 -10.52
N ARG A 105 -6.96 -24.19 -9.43
CA ARG A 105 -8.27 -23.60 -9.10
C ARG A 105 -8.16 -22.22 -8.44
N PHE A 106 -6.97 -21.80 -8.05
CA PHE A 106 -6.74 -20.52 -7.33
C PHE A 106 -6.16 -19.42 -8.23
N GLY A 107 -6.44 -19.52 -9.52
CA GLY A 107 -6.07 -18.53 -10.52
C GLY A 107 -4.59 -18.55 -10.92
N LYS A 108 -4.29 -17.69 -11.88
CA LYS A 108 -2.94 -17.46 -12.41
C LYS A 108 -2.61 -16.00 -12.28
N SER A 109 -1.43 -15.69 -11.76
CA SER A 109 -0.92 -14.32 -11.66
C SER A 109 0.33 -14.16 -12.49
N ALA A 110 0.39 -13.10 -13.29
CA ALA A 110 1.56 -12.65 -14.00
C ALA A 110 2.13 -11.40 -13.31
N ILE A 111 3.34 -11.47 -12.82
CA ILE A 111 4.04 -10.37 -12.18
C ILE A 111 5.10 -9.85 -13.14
N VAL A 112 4.82 -8.70 -13.73
CA VAL A 112 5.73 -8.02 -14.66
C VAL A 112 6.59 -7.04 -13.85
N ALA A 113 7.81 -7.44 -13.53
CA ALA A 113 8.63 -6.71 -12.58
C ALA A 113 10.12 -7.03 -12.76
N GLY A 114 10.96 -6.15 -12.25
CA GLY A 114 12.40 -6.34 -12.19
C GLY A 114 13.14 -6.02 -13.50
N SER A 115 14.33 -5.48 -13.34
CA SER A 115 15.30 -5.20 -14.38
C SER A 115 16.69 -5.48 -13.83
N TYR A 116 17.70 -5.38 -14.68
CA TYR A 116 19.10 -5.49 -14.22
C TYR A 116 19.36 -4.55 -13.03
N GLY A 117 19.89 -5.09 -11.95
CA GLY A 117 20.14 -4.36 -10.71
C GLY A 117 18.90 -4.12 -9.83
N LYS A 118 17.68 -4.44 -10.28
CA LYS A 118 16.41 -4.20 -9.54
C LYS A 118 15.56 -5.46 -9.36
N MET A 119 16.17 -6.65 -9.50
CA MET A 119 15.45 -7.93 -9.38
C MET A 119 14.85 -8.19 -8.01
N GLY A 120 15.39 -7.57 -6.95
CA GLY A 120 14.80 -7.69 -5.62
C GLY A 120 13.34 -7.28 -5.54
N ALA A 121 12.93 -6.27 -6.31
CA ALA A 121 11.54 -5.84 -6.40
C ALA A 121 10.62 -6.93 -7.00
N ALA A 122 11.09 -7.61 -8.07
CA ALA A 122 10.38 -8.74 -8.65
C ALA A 122 10.29 -9.93 -7.68
N VAL A 123 11.37 -10.24 -6.99
CA VAL A 123 11.43 -11.32 -5.97
C VAL A 123 10.37 -11.10 -4.89
N LEU A 124 10.30 -9.89 -4.33
CA LEU A 124 9.34 -9.55 -3.28
C LEU A 124 7.89 -9.61 -3.78
N SER A 125 7.64 -9.11 -4.99
CA SER A 125 6.29 -9.10 -5.58
C SER A 125 5.78 -10.50 -5.90
N VAL A 126 6.64 -11.36 -6.47
CA VAL A 126 6.33 -12.76 -6.74
C VAL A 126 6.08 -13.52 -5.44
N ALA A 127 6.93 -13.33 -4.43
CA ALA A 127 6.74 -13.95 -3.12
C ALA A 127 5.42 -13.51 -2.46
N ALA A 128 5.05 -12.22 -2.59
CA ALA A 128 3.77 -11.72 -2.09
C ALA A 128 2.59 -12.39 -2.80
N ALA A 129 2.62 -12.48 -4.13
CA ALA A 129 1.56 -13.13 -4.91
C ALA A 129 1.38 -14.61 -4.51
N MET A 130 2.46 -15.34 -4.26
CA MET A 130 2.38 -16.73 -3.79
C MET A 130 1.78 -16.82 -2.38
N ARG A 131 2.20 -15.94 -1.45
CA ARG A 131 1.73 -15.95 -0.07
C ARG A 131 0.28 -15.49 0.09
N THR A 132 -0.21 -14.64 -0.79
CA THR A 132 -1.63 -14.24 -0.81
C THR A 132 -2.55 -15.32 -1.38
N GLY A 133 -1.99 -16.38 -1.93
CA GLY A 133 -2.76 -17.57 -2.31
C GLY A 133 -2.99 -17.75 -3.80
N SER A 134 -2.29 -17.03 -4.68
CA SER A 134 -2.32 -17.31 -6.12
C SER A 134 -1.91 -18.75 -6.38
N GLY A 135 -2.68 -19.45 -7.22
CA GLY A 135 -2.45 -20.86 -7.51
C GLY A 135 -1.21 -21.11 -8.36
N LEU A 136 -1.02 -20.27 -9.38
CA LEU A 136 0.13 -20.31 -10.28
C LEU A 136 0.67 -18.88 -10.44
N VAL A 137 1.95 -18.67 -10.17
CA VAL A 137 2.59 -17.37 -10.30
C VAL A 137 3.66 -17.42 -11.38
N TYR A 138 3.59 -16.46 -12.31
CA TYR A 138 4.54 -16.28 -13.38
C TYR A 138 5.27 -14.96 -13.17
N SER A 139 6.58 -15.01 -13.19
CA SER A 139 7.44 -13.81 -13.19
C SER A 139 7.82 -13.49 -14.63
N ILE A 140 7.37 -12.36 -15.13
CA ILE A 140 7.80 -11.80 -16.42
C ILE A 140 8.86 -10.74 -16.11
N SER A 141 10.12 -11.07 -16.31
CA SER A 141 11.25 -10.26 -15.85
C SER A 141 12.37 -10.23 -16.89
N ALA A 142 13.38 -9.39 -16.64
CA ALA A 142 14.60 -9.38 -17.43
C ALA A 142 15.33 -10.73 -17.34
N ASP A 143 15.86 -11.22 -18.45
CA ASP A 143 16.59 -12.49 -18.55
C ASP A 143 17.80 -12.55 -17.61
N SER A 144 18.47 -11.41 -17.43
CA SER A 144 19.56 -11.25 -16.46
C SER A 144 19.16 -11.61 -15.02
N GLY A 145 17.87 -11.62 -14.69
CA GLY A 145 17.32 -11.97 -13.38
C GLY A 145 16.88 -13.42 -13.22
N TYR A 146 16.98 -14.26 -14.25
CA TYR A 146 16.49 -15.64 -14.23
C TYR A 146 17.00 -16.45 -13.02
N HIS A 147 18.30 -16.50 -12.81
CA HIS A 147 18.90 -17.25 -11.70
C HIS A 147 18.47 -16.72 -10.33
N ILE A 148 18.37 -15.39 -10.20
CA ILE A 148 17.91 -14.73 -8.97
C ILE A 148 16.50 -15.19 -8.64
N MET A 149 15.59 -15.13 -9.63
CA MET A 149 14.19 -15.50 -9.45
C MET A 149 14.03 -16.98 -9.10
N GLN A 150 14.66 -17.86 -9.85
CA GLN A 150 14.55 -19.31 -9.64
C GLN A 150 15.19 -19.77 -8.32
N THR A 151 16.19 -19.04 -7.83
CA THR A 151 16.79 -19.31 -6.51
C THR A 151 15.90 -18.80 -5.37
N SER A 152 15.34 -17.59 -5.52
CA SER A 152 14.57 -16.96 -4.44
C SER A 152 13.11 -17.45 -4.36
N ASN A 153 12.51 -17.77 -5.51
CA ASN A 153 11.11 -18.21 -5.62
C ASN A 153 11.02 -19.43 -6.57
N PRO A 154 11.51 -20.60 -6.16
CA PRO A 154 11.58 -21.78 -7.04
C PRO A 154 10.21 -22.29 -7.49
N GLU A 155 9.15 -21.92 -6.79
CA GLU A 155 7.77 -22.30 -7.13
C GLU A 155 7.18 -21.44 -8.25
N ALA A 156 7.75 -20.25 -8.52
CA ALA A 156 7.30 -19.35 -9.57
C ALA A 156 7.86 -19.78 -10.94
N MET A 157 7.03 -19.64 -11.97
CA MET A 157 7.46 -19.88 -13.35
C MET A 157 8.03 -18.60 -13.94
N PHE A 158 9.19 -18.69 -14.57
CA PHE A 158 9.84 -17.55 -15.18
C PHE A 158 9.51 -17.45 -16.67
N ILE A 159 9.15 -16.25 -17.10
CA ILE A 159 8.97 -15.86 -18.50
C ILE A 159 9.93 -14.71 -18.80
N LYS A 160 10.73 -14.88 -19.85
CA LYS A 160 11.65 -13.83 -20.31
C LYS A 160 10.88 -12.67 -20.92
N GLY A 161 10.95 -11.50 -20.32
CA GLY A 161 10.36 -10.25 -20.83
C GLY A 161 11.31 -9.38 -21.65
N GLY A 162 12.60 -9.69 -21.66
CA GLY A 162 13.66 -8.94 -22.33
C GLY A 162 15.03 -9.31 -21.80
N VAL A 163 16.08 -8.63 -22.17
CA VAL A 163 17.45 -8.95 -21.73
C VAL A 163 17.72 -8.31 -20.35
N ASP A 164 17.88 -7.01 -20.28
CA ASP A 164 18.14 -6.27 -19.04
C ASP A 164 16.90 -5.53 -18.50
N PHE A 165 15.93 -5.30 -19.37
CA PHE A 165 14.64 -4.67 -19.06
C PHE A 165 13.52 -5.51 -19.66
N VAL A 166 12.31 -5.34 -19.14
CA VAL A 166 11.12 -5.91 -19.75
C VAL A 166 10.74 -5.05 -20.95
N THR A 167 10.80 -5.64 -22.14
CA THR A 167 10.48 -4.97 -23.42
C THR A 167 9.28 -5.61 -24.13
N ASN A 168 8.93 -6.85 -23.75
CA ASN A 168 7.80 -7.57 -24.28
C ASN A 168 7.00 -8.22 -23.15
N ILE A 169 5.68 -8.13 -23.24
CA ILE A 169 4.73 -8.71 -22.29
C ILE A 169 3.69 -9.46 -23.11
N GLU A 170 3.75 -10.78 -23.06
CA GLU A 170 2.73 -11.64 -23.63
C GLU A 170 2.03 -12.38 -22.52
N VAL A 171 0.82 -11.99 -22.19
CA VAL A 171 -0.02 -12.57 -21.14
C VAL A 171 -1.40 -12.85 -21.70
N SER A 172 -1.90 -14.07 -21.52
CA SER A 172 -3.26 -14.42 -21.91
C SER A 172 -4.31 -13.79 -20.95
N GLU A 173 -5.55 -13.68 -21.41
CA GLU A 173 -6.64 -13.03 -20.66
C GLU A 173 -7.02 -13.75 -19.36
N ASP A 174 -6.60 -14.99 -19.17
CA ASP A 174 -6.86 -15.76 -17.96
C ASP A 174 -5.92 -15.48 -16.79
N PHE A 175 -5.01 -14.50 -16.97
CA PHE A 175 -4.11 -14.05 -15.91
C PHE A 175 -4.59 -12.78 -15.23
N THR A 176 -4.45 -12.75 -13.90
CA THR A 176 -4.42 -11.48 -13.18
C THR A 176 -3.02 -10.90 -13.26
N THR A 177 -2.87 -9.73 -13.88
CA THR A 177 -1.55 -9.15 -14.15
C THR A 177 -1.27 -7.96 -13.24
N ALA A 178 -0.09 -7.98 -12.62
CA ALA A 178 0.46 -6.84 -11.86
C ALA A 178 1.75 -6.36 -12.53
N VAL A 179 1.86 -5.05 -12.74
CA VAL A 179 2.97 -4.43 -13.46
C VAL A 179 3.57 -3.29 -12.64
N GLY A 180 4.88 -3.19 -12.58
CA GLY A 180 5.52 -1.96 -12.10
C GLY A 180 6.79 -2.08 -11.28
N PRO A 181 6.89 -2.94 -10.24
CA PRO A 181 8.04 -2.89 -9.36
C PRO A 181 9.37 -3.16 -10.07
N GLY A 182 10.28 -2.19 -10.03
CA GLY A 182 11.65 -2.36 -10.52
C GLY A 182 11.81 -2.55 -12.03
N LEU A 183 10.86 -2.09 -12.87
CA LEU A 183 10.95 -2.26 -14.33
C LEU A 183 12.13 -1.50 -14.96
N GLY A 184 12.61 -0.45 -14.29
CA GLY A 184 13.65 0.43 -14.83
C GLY A 184 13.09 1.42 -15.86
N VAL A 185 13.92 2.35 -16.26
CA VAL A 185 13.77 3.31 -17.35
C VAL A 185 15.08 3.36 -18.09
#